data_b8cb533c50c6d7fdd767d43d20d828ce
#
_entry.id   b8cb533c50c6d7fdd767d43d20d828ce
#
_cell.length_a   1.000
_cell.length_b   1.000
_cell.length_c   1.000
_cell.angle_alpha   90.00
_cell.angle_beta   90.00
_cell.angle_gamma   90.00
#
_symmetry.space_group_name_H-M   'P 1'
#
loop_
_entity.id
_entity.type
_entity.pdbx_description
1 polymer ?
#
loop_
_entity_poly.entity_id
_entity_poly.type
_entity_poly.pdbx_seq_one_letter_code
_entity_poly.pdbx_strand_id
1 'polypeptide(L)'
;MGVYRLGYYPHNVHFVMASAQMAGDGQTVIAAAQKLSELIPDEAARGIAMVQPVKAAPYFAHAQFSTPETILALPDPGEAIPYVKAMWLYMRGVALAARRDFASAAAAANAIETLERTADFKLLKDSNVPAQEVLRIARTLIRARVAQAKGDNRTAIVRFERAAALQDALPYTEPPYWYYPIRLSLAAALLQAGRYAEAERQFQRALSRAPANGWSYYGLAQLHKSRGNTAAARKAEADLARIWIGDRQLLQVSNL
;
A
#
# COMPACT_ATOMS: atom_id res chain seq x y z
N MET A 1 3.25 -30.21 -7.78
CA MET A 1 3.99 -28.95 -8.08
C MET A 1 5.08 -28.79 -7.02
N GLY A 2 6.35 -28.53 -7.43
CA GLY A 2 7.46 -28.47 -6.47
C GLY A 2 7.48 -27.17 -5.65
N VAL A 3 8.03 -27.25 -4.44
CA VAL A 3 8.22 -26.12 -3.49
C VAL A 3 8.90 -24.91 -4.14
N TYR A 4 9.84 -25.14 -5.06
CA TYR A 4 10.52 -24.06 -5.80
C TYR A 4 9.55 -23.22 -6.63
N ARG A 5 8.62 -23.85 -7.36
CA ARG A 5 7.74 -23.17 -8.32
C ARG A 5 6.66 -22.32 -7.64
N LEU A 6 6.13 -22.75 -6.51
CA LEU A 6 5.07 -22.02 -5.76
C LEU A 6 5.59 -21.29 -4.52
N GLY A 7 6.82 -21.59 -4.09
CA GLY A 7 7.46 -20.96 -2.94
C GLY A 7 8.55 -19.98 -3.35
N TYR A 8 9.77 -20.45 -3.54
CA TYR A 8 10.97 -19.60 -3.69
C TYR A 8 10.92 -18.64 -4.89
N TYR A 9 10.45 -19.10 -6.06
CA TYR A 9 10.46 -18.25 -7.24
C TYR A 9 9.46 -17.09 -7.15
N PRO A 10 8.17 -17.30 -6.81
CA PRO A 10 7.27 -16.18 -6.55
C PRO A 10 7.73 -15.28 -5.40
N HIS A 11 8.33 -15.84 -4.33
CA HIS A 11 8.91 -15.06 -3.24
C HIS A 11 9.98 -14.08 -3.74
N ASN A 12 10.91 -14.52 -4.59
CA ASN A 12 11.94 -13.64 -5.14
C ASN A 12 11.34 -12.55 -6.05
N VAL A 13 10.38 -12.88 -6.91
CA VAL A 13 9.67 -11.89 -7.73
C VAL A 13 8.93 -10.88 -6.85
N HIS A 14 8.34 -11.35 -5.75
CA HIS A 14 7.65 -10.53 -4.77
C HIS A 14 8.61 -9.52 -4.08
N PHE A 15 9.83 -9.96 -3.73
CA PHE A 15 10.88 -9.05 -3.21
C PHE A 15 11.33 -8.01 -4.24
N VAL A 16 11.47 -8.39 -5.51
CA VAL A 16 11.76 -7.44 -6.60
C VAL A 16 10.66 -6.36 -6.64
N MET A 17 9.40 -6.77 -6.61
CA MET A 17 8.27 -5.83 -6.58
C MET A 17 8.33 -4.88 -5.37
N ALA A 18 8.50 -5.42 -4.16
CA ALA A 18 8.53 -4.63 -2.93
C ALA A 18 9.73 -3.67 -2.87
N SER A 19 10.91 -4.10 -3.34
CA SER A 19 12.10 -3.25 -3.39
C SER A 19 11.96 -2.13 -4.43
N ALA A 20 11.45 -2.46 -5.61
CA ALA A 20 11.18 -1.49 -6.68
C ALA A 20 10.15 -0.44 -6.25
N GLN A 21 9.12 -0.81 -5.46
CA GLN A 21 8.17 0.13 -4.89
C GLN A 21 8.85 1.19 -4.02
N MET A 22 9.80 0.79 -3.17
CA MET A 22 10.55 1.73 -2.32
C MET A 22 11.47 2.65 -3.12
N ALA A 23 12.00 2.18 -4.23
CA ALA A 23 12.86 2.93 -5.15
C ALA A 23 12.08 3.77 -6.18
N GLY A 24 10.75 3.63 -6.25
CA GLY A 24 9.89 4.35 -7.18
C GLY A 24 9.91 3.84 -8.62
N ASP A 25 10.49 2.66 -8.86
CA ASP A 25 10.55 2.02 -10.18
C ASP A 25 9.22 1.35 -10.55
N GLY A 26 8.27 2.18 -11.00
CA GLY A 26 6.94 1.72 -11.37
C GLY A 26 6.95 0.69 -12.51
N GLN A 27 7.88 0.77 -13.44
CA GLN A 27 7.98 -0.19 -14.53
C GLN A 27 8.31 -1.59 -14.01
N THR A 28 9.34 -1.70 -13.18
CA THR A 28 9.72 -2.98 -12.55
C THR A 28 8.61 -3.49 -11.63
N VAL A 29 7.94 -2.60 -10.87
CA VAL A 29 6.81 -2.98 -10.01
C VAL A 29 5.68 -3.63 -10.80
N ILE A 30 5.24 -3.00 -11.90
CA ILE A 30 4.13 -3.52 -12.72
C ILE A 30 4.53 -4.81 -13.44
N ALA A 31 5.76 -4.89 -13.97
CA ALA A 31 6.28 -6.11 -14.59
C ALA A 31 6.34 -7.29 -13.60
N ALA A 32 6.82 -7.04 -12.37
CA ALA A 32 6.85 -8.06 -11.31
C ALA A 32 5.43 -8.45 -10.87
N ALA A 33 4.50 -7.50 -10.77
CA ALA A 33 3.10 -7.76 -10.46
C ALA A 33 2.44 -8.67 -11.51
N GLN A 34 2.64 -8.38 -12.79
CA GLN A 34 2.16 -9.22 -13.88
C GLN A 34 2.73 -10.64 -13.77
N LYS A 35 4.04 -10.74 -13.54
CA LYS A 35 4.70 -12.04 -13.36
C LYS A 35 4.13 -12.84 -12.20
N LEU A 36 3.84 -12.20 -11.06
CA LEU A 36 3.18 -12.86 -9.93
C LEU A 36 1.78 -13.37 -10.27
N SER A 37 1.00 -12.59 -11.02
CA SER A 37 -0.33 -13.01 -11.48
C SER A 37 -0.29 -14.28 -12.32
N GLU A 38 0.72 -14.40 -13.20
CA GLU A 38 0.94 -15.58 -14.06
C GLU A 38 1.45 -16.81 -13.29
N LEU A 39 2.29 -16.58 -12.27
CA LEU A 39 2.92 -17.66 -11.50
C LEU A 39 1.98 -18.34 -10.52
N ILE A 40 0.96 -17.63 -10.02
CA ILE A 40 0.08 -18.09 -8.95
C ILE A 40 -1.30 -18.45 -9.49
N PRO A 41 -1.57 -19.74 -9.79
CA PRO A 41 -2.91 -20.18 -10.20
C PRO A 41 -3.93 -19.99 -9.05
N ASP A 42 -5.18 -19.74 -9.42
CA ASP A 42 -6.27 -19.60 -8.43
C ASP A 42 -6.48 -20.86 -7.59
N GLU A 43 -6.31 -22.04 -8.19
CA GLU A 43 -6.39 -23.31 -7.47
C GLU A 43 -5.35 -23.40 -6.33
N ALA A 44 -4.10 -22.98 -6.59
CA ALA A 44 -3.06 -22.94 -5.57
C ALA A 44 -3.41 -21.95 -4.44
N ALA A 45 -3.93 -20.77 -4.80
CA ALA A 45 -4.33 -19.76 -3.82
C ALA A 45 -5.54 -20.20 -2.98
N ARG A 46 -6.45 -21.00 -3.52
CA ARG A 46 -7.56 -21.58 -2.75
C ARG A 46 -7.10 -22.61 -1.73
N GLY A 47 -6.06 -23.38 -2.04
CA GLY A 47 -5.59 -24.48 -1.18
C GLY A 47 -4.44 -24.12 -0.23
N ILE A 48 -3.72 -23.02 -0.46
CA ILE A 48 -2.49 -22.67 0.27
C ILE A 48 -2.58 -21.25 0.81
N ALA A 49 -2.72 -21.12 2.13
CA ALA A 49 -2.91 -19.84 2.81
C ALA A 49 -1.85 -18.78 2.46
N MET A 50 -0.56 -19.16 2.57
CA MET A 50 0.57 -18.25 2.36
C MET A 50 0.70 -17.73 0.92
N VAL A 51 0.03 -18.36 -0.03
CA VAL A 51 0.01 -17.97 -1.44
C VAL A 51 -1.00 -16.84 -1.70
N GLN A 52 -2.04 -16.70 -0.87
CA GLN A 52 -3.07 -15.67 -1.07
C GLN A 52 -2.53 -14.23 -0.99
N PRO A 53 -1.68 -13.85 -0.01
CA PRO A 53 -1.02 -12.54 -0.01
C PRO A 53 -0.18 -12.29 -1.27
N VAL A 54 0.53 -13.31 -1.77
CA VAL A 54 1.33 -13.19 -3.00
C VAL A 54 0.42 -13.01 -4.23
N LYS A 55 -0.70 -13.74 -4.29
CA LYS A 55 -1.72 -13.58 -5.35
C LYS A 55 -2.36 -12.18 -5.33
N ALA A 56 -2.48 -11.58 -4.15
CA ALA A 56 -3.04 -10.24 -3.99
C ALA A 56 -2.03 -9.10 -4.22
N ALA A 57 -0.72 -9.40 -4.22
CA ALA A 57 0.36 -8.43 -4.37
C ALA A 57 0.21 -7.47 -5.58
N PRO A 58 -0.23 -7.93 -6.77
CA PRO A 58 -0.44 -7.08 -7.93
C PRO A 58 -1.39 -5.91 -7.68
N TYR A 59 -2.40 -6.07 -6.84
CA TYR A 59 -3.35 -4.98 -6.56
C TYR A 59 -2.72 -3.82 -5.79
N PHE A 60 -1.73 -4.09 -4.94
CA PHE A 60 -0.93 -3.05 -4.28
C PHE A 60 -0.03 -2.31 -5.26
N ALA A 61 0.57 -3.04 -6.21
CA ALA A 61 1.38 -2.46 -7.27
C ALA A 61 0.57 -1.48 -8.11
N HIS A 62 -0.58 -1.92 -8.60
CA HIS A 62 -1.49 -1.07 -9.38
C HIS A 62 -2.04 0.11 -8.58
N ALA A 63 -2.40 -0.08 -7.30
CA ALA A 63 -2.88 1.00 -6.43
C ALA A 63 -1.88 2.15 -6.28
N GLN A 64 -0.59 1.89 -6.44
CA GLN A 64 0.47 2.87 -6.28
C GLN A 64 0.99 3.45 -7.60
N PHE A 65 1.02 2.65 -8.68
CA PHE A 65 1.73 3.01 -9.92
C PHE A 65 0.86 3.07 -11.17
N SER A 66 -0.40 2.67 -11.11
CA SER A 66 -1.30 2.73 -12.28
C SER A 66 -2.28 3.89 -12.18
N THR A 67 -2.73 4.37 -13.34
CA THR A 67 -3.78 5.40 -13.38
C THR A 67 -5.11 4.83 -12.89
N PRO A 68 -6.02 5.66 -12.38
CA PRO A 68 -7.37 5.21 -12.01
C PRO A 68 -8.10 4.48 -13.13
N GLU A 69 -7.93 4.91 -14.37
CA GLU A 69 -8.55 4.29 -15.55
C GLU A 69 -8.04 2.86 -15.74
N THR A 70 -6.72 2.67 -15.69
CA THR A 70 -6.08 1.36 -15.76
C THR A 70 -6.58 0.44 -14.64
N ILE A 71 -6.63 0.96 -13.41
CA ILE A 71 -7.10 0.21 -12.24
C ILE A 71 -8.54 -0.25 -12.42
N LEU A 72 -9.42 0.65 -12.85
CA LEU A 72 -10.85 0.36 -12.99
C LEU A 72 -11.17 -0.58 -14.16
N ALA A 73 -10.25 -0.73 -15.12
CA ALA A 73 -10.35 -1.69 -16.23
C ALA A 73 -9.87 -3.11 -15.86
N LEU A 74 -9.17 -3.29 -14.72
CA LEU A 74 -8.70 -4.61 -14.29
C LEU A 74 -9.88 -5.54 -13.98
N PRO A 75 -9.80 -6.81 -14.42
CA PRO A 75 -10.89 -7.76 -14.24
C PRO A 75 -11.15 -8.06 -12.77
N ASP A 76 -12.39 -8.39 -12.46
CA ASP A 76 -12.81 -8.88 -11.16
C ASP A 76 -12.27 -10.30 -10.94
N PRO A 77 -11.56 -10.58 -9.82
CA PRO A 77 -11.05 -11.92 -9.52
C PRO A 77 -12.14 -12.93 -9.10
N GLY A 78 -13.40 -12.51 -9.01
CA GLY A 78 -14.49 -13.32 -8.51
C GLY A 78 -14.50 -13.46 -6.98
N GLU A 79 -15.42 -14.29 -6.47
CA GLU A 79 -15.68 -14.41 -5.04
C GLU A 79 -14.97 -15.62 -4.38
N ALA A 80 -14.27 -16.43 -5.18
CA ALA A 80 -13.70 -17.71 -4.72
C ALA A 80 -12.58 -17.57 -3.68
N ILE A 81 -11.91 -16.40 -3.63
CA ILE A 81 -10.79 -16.12 -2.72
C ILE A 81 -11.06 -14.76 -2.06
N PRO A 82 -11.79 -14.71 -0.93
CA PRO A 82 -12.24 -13.46 -0.31
C PRO A 82 -11.11 -12.47 0.01
N TYR A 83 -9.93 -12.95 0.41
CA TYR A 83 -8.76 -12.11 0.67
C TYR A 83 -8.31 -11.36 -0.61
N VAL A 84 -8.21 -12.07 -1.72
CA VAL A 84 -7.81 -11.52 -3.03
C VAL A 84 -8.87 -10.52 -3.52
N LYS A 85 -10.15 -10.87 -3.39
CA LYS A 85 -11.27 -9.97 -3.70
C LYS A 85 -11.22 -8.68 -2.90
N ALA A 86 -10.92 -8.76 -1.60
CA ALA A 86 -10.81 -7.59 -0.74
C ALA A 86 -9.67 -6.66 -1.19
N MET A 87 -8.53 -7.18 -1.63
CA MET A 87 -7.42 -6.35 -2.12
C MET A 87 -7.71 -5.73 -3.49
N TRP A 88 -8.43 -6.43 -4.36
CA TRP A 88 -8.97 -5.84 -5.59
C TRP A 88 -9.94 -4.69 -5.29
N LEU A 89 -10.86 -4.86 -4.34
CA LEU A 89 -11.76 -3.79 -3.88
C LEU A 89 -10.98 -2.61 -3.28
N TYR A 90 -9.89 -2.87 -2.52
CA TYR A 90 -9.03 -1.84 -1.98
C TYR A 90 -8.42 -0.97 -3.08
N MET A 91 -7.78 -1.59 -4.05
CA MET A 91 -7.18 -0.90 -5.20
C MET A 91 -8.21 -0.03 -5.92
N ARG A 92 -9.38 -0.57 -6.22
CA ARG A 92 -10.49 0.18 -6.86
C ARG A 92 -10.99 1.32 -5.98
N GLY A 93 -11.16 1.08 -4.69
CA GLY A 93 -11.61 2.10 -3.74
C GLY A 93 -10.68 3.30 -3.66
N VAL A 94 -9.36 3.07 -3.71
CA VAL A 94 -8.36 4.14 -3.77
C VAL A 94 -8.44 4.91 -5.09
N ALA A 95 -8.57 4.22 -6.22
CA ALA A 95 -8.71 4.84 -7.54
C ALA A 95 -10.00 5.68 -7.65
N LEU A 96 -11.11 5.17 -7.14
CA LEU A 96 -12.39 5.88 -7.10
C LEU A 96 -12.31 7.14 -6.20
N ALA A 97 -11.63 7.05 -5.05
CA ALA A 97 -11.39 8.21 -4.19
C ALA A 97 -10.57 9.30 -4.91
N ALA A 98 -9.52 8.90 -5.66
CA ALA A 98 -8.71 9.81 -6.48
C ALA A 98 -9.55 10.49 -7.58
N ARG A 99 -10.48 9.78 -8.20
CA ARG A 99 -11.45 10.34 -9.18
C ARG A 99 -12.58 11.14 -8.55
N ARG A 100 -12.61 11.27 -7.23
CA ARG A 100 -13.66 11.92 -6.44
C ARG A 100 -15.04 11.24 -6.55
N ASP A 101 -15.10 9.99 -7.01
CA ASP A 101 -16.30 9.16 -6.92
C ASP A 101 -16.40 8.57 -5.50
N PHE A 102 -16.80 9.42 -4.57
CA PHE A 102 -16.84 9.10 -3.14
C PHE A 102 -17.90 8.06 -2.78
N ALA A 103 -18.98 7.99 -3.55
CA ALA A 103 -20.04 7.01 -3.33
C ALA A 103 -19.54 5.60 -3.65
N SER A 104 -18.94 5.41 -4.80
CA SER A 104 -18.38 4.11 -5.22
C SER A 104 -17.17 3.71 -4.37
N ALA A 105 -16.31 4.68 -3.96
CA ALA A 105 -15.23 4.41 -3.02
C ALA A 105 -15.75 3.92 -1.65
N ALA A 106 -16.80 4.54 -1.13
CA ALA A 106 -17.44 4.12 0.12
C ALA A 106 -18.08 2.73 -0.02
N ALA A 107 -18.72 2.44 -1.16
CA ALA A 107 -19.28 1.11 -1.43
C ALA A 107 -18.18 0.03 -1.45
N ALA A 108 -17.02 0.30 -2.06
CA ALA A 108 -15.88 -0.63 -2.02
C ALA A 108 -15.40 -0.89 -0.57
N ALA A 109 -15.29 0.16 0.26
CA ALA A 109 -14.90 -0.01 1.66
C ALA A 109 -15.94 -0.82 2.46
N ASN A 110 -17.24 -0.64 2.19
CA ASN A 110 -18.31 -1.38 2.82
C ASN A 110 -18.36 -2.85 2.37
N ALA A 111 -18.06 -3.12 1.10
CA ALA A 111 -17.93 -4.48 0.58
C ALA A 111 -16.78 -5.23 1.28
N ILE A 112 -15.62 -4.58 1.49
CA ILE A 112 -14.51 -5.16 2.28
C ILE A 112 -14.97 -5.43 3.73
N GLU A 113 -15.72 -4.51 4.34
CA GLU A 113 -16.25 -4.70 5.72
C GLU A 113 -17.23 -5.88 5.79
N THR A 114 -18.02 -6.09 4.77
CA THR A 114 -18.89 -7.27 4.66
C THR A 114 -18.06 -8.54 4.56
N LEU A 115 -17.06 -8.59 3.68
CA LEU A 115 -16.14 -9.74 3.57
C LEU A 115 -15.43 -10.02 4.91
N GLU A 116 -14.93 -8.99 5.60
CA GLU A 116 -14.29 -9.13 6.92
C GLU A 116 -15.18 -9.86 7.95
N ARG A 117 -16.50 -9.63 7.89
CA ARG A 117 -17.45 -10.21 8.84
C ARG A 117 -18.03 -11.55 8.43
N THR A 118 -18.19 -11.81 7.13
CA THR A 118 -19.02 -12.92 6.63
C THR A 118 -18.24 -14.00 5.87
N ALA A 119 -17.04 -13.66 5.35
CA ALA A 119 -16.26 -14.62 4.59
C ALA A 119 -15.52 -15.61 5.49
N ASP A 120 -15.29 -16.82 4.96
CA ASP A 120 -14.50 -17.82 5.65
C ASP A 120 -13.00 -17.57 5.45
N PHE A 121 -12.32 -17.22 6.53
CA PHE A 121 -10.87 -17.06 6.61
C PHE A 121 -10.19 -18.17 7.42
N LYS A 122 -10.87 -19.31 7.66
CA LYS A 122 -10.32 -20.37 8.50
C LYS A 122 -8.95 -20.83 8.03
N LEU A 123 -8.77 -21.09 6.72
CA LEU A 123 -7.49 -21.50 6.15
C LEU A 123 -6.35 -20.51 6.47
N LEU A 124 -6.62 -19.21 6.33
CA LEU A 124 -5.65 -18.14 6.60
C LEU A 124 -5.35 -18.04 8.09
N LYS A 125 -6.38 -18.06 8.92
CA LYS A 125 -6.26 -18.01 10.38
C LYS A 125 -5.46 -19.19 10.94
N ASP A 126 -5.73 -20.41 10.50
CA ASP A 126 -5.02 -21.62 10.92
C ASP A 126 -3.53 -21.59 10.51
N SER A 127 -3.19 -20.78 9.50
CA SER A 127 -1.84 -20.56 9.00
C SER A 127 -1.21 -19.25 9.51
N ASN A 128 -1.79 -18.59 10.50
CA ASN A 128 -1.35 -17.32 11.07
C ASN A 128 -1.25 -16.15 10.06
N VAL A 129 -2.02 -16.18 8.98
CA VAL A 129 -2.14 -15.05 8.05
C VAL A 129 -3.21 -14.10 8.57
N PRO A 130 -2.89 -12.82 8.88
CA PRO A 130 -3.78 -11.87 9.55
C PRO A 130 -4.78 -11.23 8.56
N ALA A 131 -5.62 -12.06 7.92
CA ALA A 131 -6.49 -11.64 6.83
C ALA A 131 -7.45 -10.53 7.26
N GLN A 132 -8.15 -10.69 8.39
CA GLN A 132 -9.13 -9.72 8.85
C GLN A 132 -8.49 -8.38 9.22
N GLU A 133 -7.28 -8.39 9.80
CA GLU A 133 -6.50 -7.19 10.10
C GLU A 133 -6.11 -6.44 8.82
N VAL A 134 -5.67 -7.17 7.79
CA VAL A 134 -5.33 -6.59 6.49
C VAL A 134 -6.57 -6.01 5.80
N LEU A 135 -7.71 -6.69 5.85
CA LEU A 135 -8.99 -6.16 5.33
C LEU A 135 -9.40 -4.88 6.07
N ARG A 136 -9.22 -4.85 7.40
CA ARG A 136 -9.49 -3.68 8.22
C ARG A 136 -8.62 -2.48 7.87
N ILE A 137 -7.34 -2.71 7.59
CA ILE A 137 -6.43 -1.69 7.05
C ILE A 137 -6.96 -1.17 5.72
N ALA A 138 -7.26 -2.06 4.78
CA ALA A 138 -7.71 -1.72 3.43
C ALA A 138 -8.93 -0.79 3.44
N ARG A 139 -10.02 -1.16 4.13
CA ARG A 139 -11.22 -0.32 4.22
C ARG A 139 -11.00 1.00 4.96
N THR A 140 -10.12 0.99 5.98
CA THR A 140 -9.78 2.21 6.72
C THR A 140 -9.03 3.20 5.83
N LEU A 141 -8.10 2.71 4.99
CA LEU A 141 -7.36 3.53 4.05
C LEU A 141 -8.22 4.09 2.92
N ILE A 142 -9.15 3.32 2.36
CA ILE A 142 -10.12 3.88 1.38
C ILE A 142 -10.85 5.07 2.01
N ARG A 143 -11.38 4.90 3.23
CA ARG A 143 -12.10 5.95 3.95
C ARG A 143 -11.21 7.14 4.30
N ALA A 144 -9.90 6.92 4.55
CA ALA A 144 -8.91 7.98 4.76
C ALA A 144 -8.66 8.78 3.47
N ARG A 145 -8.45 8.09 2.34
CA ARG A 145 -8.28 8.72 1.02
C ARG A 145 -9.51 9.51 0.59
N VAL A 146 -10.72 9.01 0.86
CA VAL A 146 -11.97 9.78 0.63
C VAL A 146 -12.00 11.07 1.45
N ALA A 147 -11.67 11.02 2.74
CA ALA A 147 -11.61 12.22 3.57
C ALA A 147 -10.55 13.20 3.07
N GLN A 148 -9.36 12.72 2.72
CA GLN A 148 -8.28 13.51 2.15
C GLN A 148 -8.70 14.21 0.84
N ALA A 149 -9.32 13.48 -0.09
CA ALA A 149 -9.78 14.02 -1.37
C ALA A 149 -10.93 15.02 -1.22
N LYS A 150 -11.70 14.95 -0.12
CA LYS A 150 -12.70 15.96 0.26
C LYS A 150 -12.10 17.21 0.91
N GLY A 151 -10.82 17.19 1.29
CA GLY A 151 -10.17 18.26 2.06
C GLY A 151 -10.43 18.18 3.58
N ASP A 152 -11.07 17.10 4.06
CA ASP A 152 -11.28 16.87 5.50
C ASP A 152 -10.00 16.29 6.12
N ASN A 153 -9.01 17.17 6.31
CA ASN A 153 -7.70 16.79 6.84
C ASN A 153 -7.79 16.18 8.25
N ARG A 154 -8.72 16.64 9.07
CA ARG A 154 -8.91 16.12 10.44
C ARG A 154 -9.31 14.65 10.41
N THR A 155 -10.35 14.33 9.66
CA THR A 155 -10.82 12.95 9.52
C THR A 155 -9.79 12.07 8.80
N ALA A 156 -9.10 12.59 7.79
CA ALA A 156 -8.04 11.87 7.09
C ALA A 156 -6.91 11.45 8.05
N ILE A 157 -6.38 12.39 8.84
CA ILE A 157 -5.32 12.13 9.83
C ILE A 157 -5.75 11.05 10.82
N VAL A 158 -6.92 11.17 11.45
CA VAL A 158 -7.42 10.18 12.42
C VAL A 158 -7.52 8.78 11.79
N ARG A 159 -7.97 8.68 10.55
CA ARG A 159 -8.07 7.40 9.84
C ARG A 159 -6.70 6.84 9.46
N PHE A 160 -5.76 7.67 9.00
CA PHE A 160 -4.39 7.23 8.73
C PHE A 160 -3.66 6.81 10.02
N GLU A 161 -3.86 7.49 11.14
CA GLU A 161 -3.33 7.08 12.46
C GLU A 161 -3.84 5.69 12.84
N ARG A 162 -5.16 5.46 12.70
CA ARG A 162 -5.75 4.14 12.96
C ARG A 162 -5.18 3.07 12.04
N ALA A 163 -5.06 3.33 10.74
CA ALA A 163 -4.52 2.38 9.78
C ALA A 163 -3.03 2.07 10.06
N ALA A 164 -2.23 3.09 10.41
CA ALA A 164 -0.83 2.91 10.78
C ALA A 164 -0.67 2.07 12.06
N ALA A 165 -1.54 2.27 13.07
CA ALA A 165 -1.55 1.46 14.28
C ALA A 165 -1.92 -0.01 13.99
N LEU A 166 -2.86 -0.25 13.08
CA LEU A 166 -3.21 -1.61 12.63
C LEU A 166 -2.03 -2.26 11.88
N GLN A 167 -1.34 -1.51 11.00
CA GLN A 167 -0.13 -2.01 10.32
C GLN A 167 0.98 -2.37 11.30
N ASP A 168 1.19 -1.55 12.35
CA ASP A 168 2.22 -1.82 13.37
C ASP A 168 1.95 -3.09 14.17
N ALA A 169 0.69 -3.49 14.30
CA ALA A 169 0.28 -4.70 15.01
C ALA A 169 0.34 -5.97 14.14
N LEU A 170 0.57 -5.86 12.83
CA LEU A 170 0.70 -7.04 11.98
C LEU A 170 1.95 -7.85 12.36
N PRO A 171 1.88 -9.18 12.31
CA PRO A 171 3.05 -10.02 12.51
C PRO A 171 4.09 -9.76 11.42
N TYR A 172 5.36 -9.94 11.80
CA TYR A 172 6.47 -9.83 10.86
C TYR A 172 6.39 -10.90 9.77
N THR A 173 6.60 -10.48 8.52
CA THR A 173 6.81 -11.37 7.36
C THR A 173 7.58 -10.62 6.27
N GLU A 174 8.20 -11.36 5.38
CA GLU A 174 8.98 -10.83 4.24
C GLU A 174 8.51 -11.47 2.93
N PRO A 175 8.06 -10.65 1.95
CA PRO A 175 7.65 -9.25 2.09
C PRO A 175 6.49 -9.06 3.08
N PRO A 176 6.29 -7.82 3.60
CA PRO A 176 5.24 -7.57 4.58
C PRO A 176 3.84 -7.70 3.96
N TYR A 177 2.83 -8.07 4.75
CA TYR A 177 1.42 -8.16 4.31
C TYR A 177 0.87 -6.83 3.78
N TRP A 178 1.45 -5.70 4.21
CA TRP A 178 1.15 -4.37 3.71
C TRP A 178 2.43 -3.70 3.24
N TYR A 179 2.56 -3.47 1.93
CA TYR A 179 3.85 -3.19 1.27
C TYR A 179 4.44 -1.83 1.55
N TYR A 180 3.63 -0.76 1.49
CA TYR A 180 4.16 0.55 1.77
C TYR A 180 3.84 0.98 3.21
N PRO A 181 4.72 1.75 3.87
CA PRO A 181 4.44 2.22 5.21
C PRO A 181 3.29 3.23 5.21
N ILE A 182 2.17 2.91 5.87
CA ILE A 182 0.99 3.80 5.98
C ILE A 182 1.38 5.12 6.68
N ARG A 183 2.45 5.10 7.46
CA ARG A 183 3.02 6.30 8.06
C ARG A 183 3.44 7.36 7.06
N LEU A 184 3.70 7.01 5.80
CA LEU A 184 3.94 7.98 4.72
C LEU A 184 2.68 8.79 4.43
N SER A 185 1.54 8.13 4.27
CA SER A 185 0.25 8.81 4.04
C SER A 185 -0.17 9.66 5.24
N LEU A 186 0.08 9.16 6.47
CA LEU A 186 -0.14 9.94 7.68
C LEU A 186 0.76 11.18 7.73
N ALA A 187 2.05 11.02 7.43
CA ALA A 187 3.01 12.11 7.43
C ALA A 187 2.67 13.17 6.38
N ALA A 188 2.23 12.74 5.18
CA ALA A 188 1.78 13.65 4.14
C ALA A 188 0.54 14.46 4.57
N ALA A 189 -0.45 13.82 5.18
CA ALA A 189 -1.64 14.50 5.69
C ALA A 189 -1.30 15.49 6.82
N LEU A 190 -0.39 15.13 7.72
CA LEU A 190 0.13 16.02 8.77
C LEU A 190 0.92 17.20 8.19
N LEU A 191 1.74 16.97 7.17
CA LEU A 191 2.48 18.00 6.46
C LEU A 191 1.53 19.02 5.81
N GLN A 192 0.51 18.53 5.10
CA GLN A 192 -0.52 19.37 4.50
C GLN A 192 -1.32 20.19 5.53
N ALA A 193 -1.49 19.64 6.75
CA ALA A 193 -2.14 20.34 7.86
C ALA A 193 -1.21 21.28 8.64
N GLY A 194 0.06 21.46 8.23
CA GLY A 194 1.05 22.29 8.92
C GLY A 194 1.59 21.71 10.22
N ARG A 195 1.26 20.45 10.55
CA ARG A 195 1.71 19.73 11.77
C ARG A 195 3.11 19.14 11.57
N TYR A 196 4.07 20.00 11.26
CA TYR A 196 5.41 19.62 10.80
C TYR A 196 6.18 18.69 11.75
N ALA A 197 6.18 18.96 13.05
CA ALA A 197 6.90 18.13 14.02
C ALA A 197 6.33 16.69 14.09
N GLU A 198 5.04 16.54 13.89
CA GLU A 198 4.39 15.24 13.87
C GLU A 198 4.64 14.52 12.55
N ALA A 199 4.56 15.23 11.43
CA ALA A 199 4.89 14.68 10.11
C ALA A 199 6.34 14.15 10.08
N GLU A 200 7.31 14.91 10.61
CA GLU A 200 8.71 14.51 10.69
C GLU A 200 8.87 13.19 11.46
N ARG A 201 8.23 13.08 12.63
CA ARG A 201 8.26 11.82 13.40
C ARG A 201 7.70 10.63 12.62
N GLN A 202 6.66 10.82 11.82
CA GLN A 202 6.10 9.71 11.03
C GLN A 202 7.02 9.30 9.88
N PHE A 203 7.63 10.24 9.16
CA PHE A 203 8.63 9.93 8.14
C PHE A 203 9.84 9.18 8.72
N GLN A 204 10.34 9.62 9.88
CA GLN A 204 11.46 8.95 10.56
C GLN A 204 11.10 7.53 11.01
N ARG A 205 9.88 7.32 11.53
CA ARG A 205 9.39 5.98 11.88
C ARG A 205 9.21 5.08 10.64
N ALA A 206 8.82 5.63 9.50
CA ALA A 206 8.79 4.88 8.25
C ALA A 206 10.21 4.45 7.84
N LEU A 207 11.20 5.35 7.91
CA LEU A 207 12.60 5.05 7.61
C LEU A 207 13.23 4.05 8.57
N SER A 208 12.85 4.02 9.85
CA SER A 208 13.39 3.04 10.80
C SER A 208 13.02 1.60 10.43
N ARG A 209 11.91 1.40 9.70
CA ARG A 209 11.47 0.09 9.21
C ARG A 209 11.88 -0.20 7.78
N ALA A 210 12.06 0.83 6.97
CA ALA A 210 12.45 0.74 5.56
C ALA A 210 13.48 1.84 5.24
N PRO A 211 14.77 1.65 5.60
CA PRO A 211 15.81 2.68 5.48
C PRO A 211 16.07 3.15 4.05
N ALA A 212 15.83 2.30 3.06
CA ALA A 212 16.01 2.61 1.63
C ALA A 212 14.69 3.04 0.96
N ASN A 213 13.81 3.73 1.65
CA ASN A 213 12.53 4.19 1.12
C ASN A 213 12.61 5.62 0.56
N GLY A 214 12.65 5.77 -0.77
CA GLY A 214 12.74 7.05 -1.45
C GLY A 214 11.56 7.99 -1.17
N TRP A 215 10.36 7.46 -1.00
CA TRP A 215 9.17 8.25 -0.66
C TRP A 215 9.31 8.97 0.68
N SER A 216 9.92 8.32 1.68
CA SER A 216 10.21 8.94 2.98
C SER A 216 11.18 10.11 2.87
N TYR A 217 12.25 9.96 2.10
CA TYR A 217 13.22 11.04 1.87
C TYR A 217 12.62 12.20 1.09
N TYR A 218 11.79 11.92 0.10
CA TYR A 218 11.03 12.96 -0.58
C TYR A 218 10.13 13.74 0.40
N GLY A 219 9.36 13.03 1.22
CA GLY A 219 8.50 13.65 2.23
C GLY A 219 9.27 14.53 3.21
N LEU A 220 10.42 14.07 3.72
CA LEU A 220 11.31 14.86 4.58
C LEU A 220 11.86 16.10 3.86
N ALA A 221 12.25 15.97 2.59
CA ALA A 221 12.72 17.11 1.80
C ALA A 221 11.63 18.20 1.69
N GLN A 222 10.40 17.82 1.36
CA GLN A 222 9.27 18.75 1.29
C GLN A 222 8.95 19.40 2.65
N LEU A 223 8.96 18.61 3.71
CA LEU A 223 8.76 19.10 5.09
C LEU A 223 9.82 20.14 5.48
N HIS A 224 11.09 19.86 5.26
CA HIS A 224 12.17 20.80 5.60
C HIS A 224 12.13 22.07 4.74
N LYS A 225 11.74 21.97 3.44
CA LYS A 225 11.47 23.14 2.60
C LYS A 225 10.35 24.00 3.17
N SER A 226 9.24 23.39 3.57
CA SER A 226 8.09 24.12 4.16
C SER A 226 8.46 24.84 5.48
N ARG A 227 9.48 24.35 6.20
CA ARG A 227 10.02 24.95 7.43
C ARG A 227 11.16 25.96 7.19
N GLY A 228 11.59 26.17 5.94
CA GLY A 228 12.76 27.00 5.63
C GLY A 228 14.11 26.40 6.03
N ASN A 229 14.15 25.12 6.43
CA ASN A 229 15.40 24.44 6.81
C ASN A 229 16.10 23.89 5.56
N THR A 230 16.83 24.77 4.86
CA THR A 230 17.49 24.45 3.60
C THR A 230 18.59 23.40 3.72
N ALA A 231 19.31 23.34 4.84
CA ALA A 231 20.36 22.36 5.07
C ALA A 231 19.80 20.94 5.19
N ALA A 232 18.76 20.75 6.01
CA ALA A 232 18.08 19.47 6.16
C ALA A 232 17.35 19.05 4.87
N ALA A 233 16.76 20.01 4.14
CA ALA A 233 16.12 19.73 2.85
C ALA A 233 17.14 19.18 1.83
N ARG A 234 18.31 19.83 1.68
CA ARG A 234 19.38 19.36 0.79
C ARG A 234 19.89 17.96 1.16
N LYS A 235 20.03 17.69 2.48
CA LYS A 235 20.42 16.36 2.94
C LYS A 235 19.39 15.30 2.51
N ALA A 236 18.12 15.54 2.76
CA ALA A 236 17.06 14.60 2.36
C ALA A 236 16.98 14.41 0.84
N GLU A 237 17.21 15.46 0.04
CA GLU A 237 17.29 15.37 -1.42
C GLU A 237 18.50 14.55 -1.89
N ALA A 238 19.65 14.67 -1.24
CA ALA A 238 20.83 13.87 -1.54
C ALA A 238 20.60 12.38 -1.20
N ASP A 239 19.93 12.09 -0.08
CA ASP A 239 19.54 10.73 0.30
C ASP A 239 18.52 10.15 -0.70
N LEU A 240 17.53 10.94 -1.12
CA LEU A 240 16.58 10.57 -2.17
C LEU A 240 17.29 10.24 -3.49
N ALA A 241 18.22 11.08 -3.92
CA ALA A 241 18.92 10.92 -5.20
C ALA A 241 19.75 9.62 -5.28
N ARG A 242 20.17 9.06 -4.14
CA ARG A 242 20.90 7.77 -4.09
C ARG A 242 19.99 6.55 -4.22
N ILE A 243 18.69 6.71 -3.93
CA ILE A 243 17.75 5.60 -3.83
C ILE A 243 16.74 5.61 -4.96
N TRP A 244 16.29 6.80 -5.37
CA TRP A 244 15.22 6.94 -6.34
C TRP A 244 15.70 6.70 -7.77
N ILE A 245 15.14 5.69 -8.42
CA ILE A 245 15.43 5.32 -9.81
C ILE A 245 14.20 5.47 -10.72
N GLY A 246 13.04 5.74 -10.15
CA GLY A 246 11.79 5.88 -10.89
C GLY A 246 11.55 7.27 -11.48
N ASP A 247 10.37 7.45 -12.09
CA ASP A 247 9.95 8.74 -12.63
C ASP A 247 9.77 9.77 -11.50
N ARG A 248 10.43 10.92 -11.63
CA ARG A 248 10.33 12.02 -10.67
C ARG A 248 8.95 12.69 -10.65
N GLN A 249 8.13 12.52 -11.69
CA GLN A 249 6.75 13.00 -11.72
C GLN A 249 5.87 12.31 -10.66
N LEU A 250 6.25 11.11 -10.22
CA LEU A 250 5.59 10.40 -9.12
C LEU A 250 5.81 11.08 -7.75
N LEU A 251 6.87 11.88 -7.61
CA LEU A 251 7.24 12.55 -6.37
C LEU A 251 6.30 13.74 -6.09
N GLN A 252 5.14 13.43 -5.59
CA GLN A 252 4.13 14.39 -5.13
C GLN A 252 3.69 14.02 -3.72
N VAL A 253 3.44 15.03 -2.86
CA VAL A 253 2.98 14.80 -1.47
C VAL A 253 1.64 14.05 -1.45
N SER A 254 0.80 14.23 -2.46
CA SER A 254 -0.47 13.52 -2.61
C SER A 254 -0.32 12.02 -2.87
N ASN A 255 0.85 11.59 -3.34
CA ASN A 255 1.14 10.18 -3.66
C ASN A 255 1.76 9.40 -2.47
N LEU A 256 2.05 10.11 -1.36
CA LEU A 256 2.58 9.51 -0.12
C LEU A 256 1.53 8.79 0.73
#